data_52ec351d2bd8cfebd91c8a6b8a7cdd92
#
_entry.id   52ec351d2bd8cfebd91c8a6b8a7cdd92
#
_cell.length_a   1.000
_cell.length_b   1.000
_cell.length_c   1.000
_cell.angle_alpha   90.00
_cell.angle_beta   90.00
_cell.angle_gamma   90.00
#
_symmetry.space_group_name_H-M   'P 1'
#
loop_
_entity.id
_entity.type
_entity.pdbx_description
1 polymer ?
#
loop_
_entity_poly.entity_id
_entity_poly.type
_entity_poly.pdbx_seq_one_letter_code
_entity_poly.pdbx_strand_id
1 'polypeptide(L)'
;PMEQVAEYCRDYEAKIAQCGGIDIQLLGIGRTGHIGFNEPGSDHTTHTRMITLDTVTRIDAASDFFGAENVPRRAITMGVGTILEARKIIILAFGENKSVIIARTVEGDVTPAIPATYLQKHPNTDVLLDAAAAAALTRTRLPWLVSNVQWEPSIIRRAIIWLSEKMSK
;
A
#
# COMPACT_ATOMS: atom_id res chain seq x y z
N PRO A 1 -7.23 21.39 21.55
CA PRO A 1 -8.27 20.48 22.01
C PRO A 1 -8.63 19.49 20.92
N MET A 2 -9.07 18.26 21.27
CA MET A 2 -9.43 17.18 20.32
C MET A 2 -10.57 17.58 19.39
N GLU A 3 -11.52 18.36 19.89
CA GLU A 3 -12.65 18.87 19.12
C GLU A 3 -12.22 19.76 17.96
N GLN A 4 -11.23 20.60 18.14
CA GLN A 4 -10.67 21.44 17.07
C GLN A 4 -9.99 20.60 15.99
N VAL A 5 -9.34 19.47 16.31
CA VAL A 5 -8.73 18.60 15.32
C VAL A 5 -9.79 17.93 14.46
N ALA A 6 -10.88 17.47 15.08
CA ALA A 6 -11.99 16.86 14.32
C ALA A 6 -12.67 17.85 13.38
N GLU A 7 -12.85 19.12 13.83
CA GLU A 7 -13.36 20.20 13.00
C GLU A 7 -12.42 20.49 11.84
N TYR A 8 -11.13 20.63 12.10
CA TYR A 8 -10.11 20.84 11.09
C TYR A 8 -10.09 19.73 10.02
N CYS A 9 -10.25 18.45 10.42
CA CYS A 9 -10.33 17.34 9.49
C CYS A 9 -11.58 17.43 8.60
N ARG A 10 -12.74 17.81 9.16
CA ARG A 10 -13.97 18.03 8.37
C ARG A 10 -13.82 19.18 7.37
N ASP A 11 -13.20 20.28 7.80
CA ASP A 11 -12.93 21.44 6.94
C ASP A 11 -11.98 21.08 5.80
N TYR A 12 -11.01 20.21 6.06
CA TYR A 12 -10.09 19.72 5.04
C TYR A 12 -10.83 18.89 3.98
N GLU A 13 -11.71 17.97 4.38
CA GLU A 13 -12.56 17.20 3.47
C GLU A 13 -13.50 18.11 2.67
N ALA A 14 -14.11 19.10 3.33
CA ALA A 14 -14.96 20.07 2.67
C ALA A 14 -14.19 20.89 1.61
N LYS A 15 -12.95 21.26 1.85
CA LYS A 15 -12.10 21.94 0.86
C LYS A 15 -11.78 21.05 -0.33
N ILE A 16 -11.49 19.76 -0.13
CA ILE A 16 -11.30 18.80 -1.21
C ILE A 16 -12.54 18.77 -2.09
N ALA A 17 -13.74 18.64 -1.49
CA ALA A 17 -15.00 18.63 -2.21
C ALA A 17 -15.27 19.94 -2.97
N GLN A 18 -14.99 21.09 -2.37
CA GLN A 18 -15.13 22.42 -2.99
C GLN A 18 -14.21 22.62 -4.19
N CYS A 19 -13.01 21.99 -4.16
CA CYS A 19 -12.09 21.99 -5.28
C CYS A 19 -12.47 20.98 -6.39
N GLY A 20 -13.57 20.25 -6.22
CA GLY A 20 -14.04 19.25 -7.18
C GLY A 20 -13.42 17.88 -6.98
N GLY A 21 -12.83 17.59 -5.82
CA GLY A 21 -12.17 16.33 -5.47
C GLY A 21 -10.68 16.29 -5.80
N ILE A 22 -10.11 15.09 -5.83
CA ILE A 22 -8.69 14.83 -6.08
C ILE A 22 -8.53 14.25 -7.49
N ASP A 23 -7.77 14.91 -8.36
CA ASP A 23 -7.48 14.40 -9.70
C ASP A 23 -6.48 13.25 -9.68
N ILE A 24 -5.39 13.43 -8.94
CA ILE A 24 -4.32 12.42 -8.79
C ILE A 24 -3.92 12.32 -7.33
N GLN A 25 -4.03 11.10 -6.78
CA GLN A 25 -3.52 10.75 -5.46
C GLN A 25 -2.21 9.99 -5.60
N LEU A 26 -1.12 10.58 -5.12
CA LEU A 26 0.18 9.93 -5.08
C LEU A 26 0.41 9.30 -3.71
N LEU A 27 0.83 8.03 -3.67
CA LEU A 27 0.99 7.25 -2.45
C LEU A 27 2.34 6.51 -2.42
N GLY A 28 2.90 6.39 -1.23
CA GLY A 28 3.85 5.34 -0.89
C GLY A 28 3.14 4.19 -0.15
N ILE A 29 3.89 3.13 0.19
CA ILE A 29 3.40 2.01 1.00
C ILE A 29 4.35 1.71 2.15
N GLY A 30 3.80 1.58 3.35
CA GLY A 30 4.56 1.15 4.52
C GLY A 30 4.80 -0.37 4.54
N ARG A 31 5.70 -0.85 5.41
CA ARG A 31 6.00 -2.28 5.56
C ARG A 31 4.80 -3.11 6.01
N THR A 32 3.88 -2.50 6.74
CA THR A 32 2.62 -3.12 7.19
C THR A 32 1.51 -3.05 6.15
N GLY A 33 1.74 -2.41 5.01
CA GLY A 33 0.75 -2.18 3.98
C GLY A 33 -0.17 -0.99 4.25
N HIS A 34 0.25 -0.07 5.13
CA HIS A 34 -0.45 1.20 5.30
C HIS A 34 -0.21 2.13 4.11
N ILE A 35 -1.20 2.94 3.79
CA ILE A 35 -1.16 4.06 2.84
C ILE A 35 -1.52 5.36 3.57
N GLY A 36 -0.74 6.43 3.36
CA GLY A 36 -0.72 7.53 4.33
C GLY A 36 -0.36 6.98 5.70
N PHE A 37 -1.09 7.35 6.75
CA PHE A 37 -1.00 6.72 8.07
C PHE A 37 -2.26 5.89 8.39
N ASN A 38 -2.87 5.28 7.36
CA ASN A 38 -3.93 4.31 7.56
C ASN A 38 -3.33 2.96 7.94
N GLU A 39 -3.07 2.80 9.24
CA GLU A 39 -2.48 1.60 9.83
C GLU A 39 -3.40 0.36 9.70
N PRO A 40 -2.88 -0.87 9.88
CA PRO A 40 -3.67 -2.09 9.92
C PRO A 40 -4.92 -1.94 10.79
N GLY A 41 -6.09 -2.33 10.25
CA GLY A 41 -7.40 -2.13 10.87
C GLY A 41 -8.15 -0.90 10.34
N SER A 42 -7.53 -0.05 9.53
CA SER A 42 -8.23 1.07 8.90
C SER A 42 -9.21 0.57 7.84
N ASP A 43 -10.47 0.98 7.96
CA ASP A 43 -11.52 0.62 7.03
C ASP A 43 -11.56 1.54 5.80
N HIS A 44 -12.10 1.02 4.69
CA HIS A 44 -12.23 1.73 3.43
C HIS A 44 -13.21 2.91 3.45
N THR A 45 -14.03 3.04 4.49
CA THR A 45 -14.96 4.16 4.67
C THR A 45 -14.37 5.33 5.46
N THR A 46 -13.12 5.21 5.91
CA THR A 46 -12.50 6.23 6.75
C THR A 46 -12.16 7.49 5.96
N HIS A 47 -12.42 8.66 6.58
CA HIS A 47 -12.04 9.97 6.08
C HIS A 47 -10.87 10.55 6.88
N THR A 48 -10.48 11.79 6.57
CA THR A 48 -9.39 12.50 7.24
C THR A 48 -9.64 12.56 8.75
N ARG A 49 -8.66 12.10 9.51
CA ARG A 49 -8.78 11.98 10.96
C ARG A 49 -7.43 11.98 11.67
N MET A 50 -7.45 12.24 12.95
CA MET A 50 -6.29 11.99 13.81
C MET A 50 -6.23 10.50 14.15
N ILE A 51 -5.03 9.93 14.07
CA ILE A 51 -4.72 8.53 14.38
C ILE A 51 -3.57 8.45 15.38
N THR A 52 -3.44 7.29 16.03
CA THR A 52 -2.23 6.94 16.77
C THR A 52 -1.33 6.11 15.85
N LEU A 53 -0.07 6.51 15.72
CA LEU A 53 0.91 5.79 14.89
C LEU A 53 1.29 4.46 15.55
N ASP A 54 1.36 3.41 14.74
CA ASP A 54 1.89 2.12 15.13
C ASP A 54 3.37 2.20 15.53
N THR A 55 3.82 1.29 16.39
CA THR A 55 5.21 1.23 16.84
C THR A 55 6.17 1.01 15.68
N VAL A 56 5.80 0.16 14.70
CA VAL A 56 6.63 -0.12 13.51
C VAL A 56 6.79 1.14 12.68
N THR A 57 5.71 1.88 12.43
CA THR A 57 5.75 3.15 11.71
C THR A 57 6.63 4.18 12.39
N ARG A 58 6.57 4.26 13.72
CA ARG A 58 7.43 5.16 14.50
C ARG A 58 8.90 4.77 14.45
N ILE A 59 9.21 3.48 14.49
CA ILE A 59 10.58 2.96 14.34
C ILE A 59 11.11 3.28 12.94
N ASP A 60 10.30 3.09 11.89
CA ASP A 60 10.70 3.38 10.51
C ASP A 60 10.98 4.87 10.28
N ALA A 61 10.26 5.76 10.96
CA ALA A 61 10.44 7.21 10.89
C ALA A 61 11.56 7.74 11.81
N ALA A 62 12.17 6.90 12.65
CA ALA A 62 13.11 7.34 13.68
C ALA A 62 14.31 8.14 13.13
N SER A 63 14.80 7.79 11.95
CA SER A 63 15.92 8.50 11.30
C SER A 63 15.57 9.96 10.95
N ASP A 64 14.32 10.20 10.54
CA ASP A 64 13.85 11.52 10.12
C ASP A 64 13.61 12.46 11.31
N PHE A 65 13.47 11.87 12.52
CA PHE A 65 13.22 12.58 13.77
C PHE A 65 14.38 12.54 14.78
N PHE A 66 15.56 12.07 14.36
CA PHE A 66 16.74 11.95 15.22
C PHE A 66 16.52 11.05 16.46
N GLY A 67 15.65 10.04 16.34
CA GLY A 67 15.36 9.05 17.36
C GLY A 67 13.87 8.71 17.44
N ALA A 68 13.56 7.45 17.78
CA ALA A 68 12.18 6.97 17.87
C ALA A 68 11.34 7.66 18.96
N GLU A 69 12.01 8.13 20.01
CA GLU A 69 11.40 8.90 21.12
C GLU A 69 10.87 10.25 20.66
N ASN A 70 11.48 10.85 19.65
CA ASN A 70 11.11 12.14 19.08
C ASN A 70 9.99 12.04 18.05
N VAL A 71 9.69 10.84 17.56
CA VAL A 71 8.60 10.64 16.60
C VAL A 71 7.25 10.89 17.28
N PRO A 72 6.40 11.77 16.74
CA PRO A 72 5.06 12.03 17.29
C PRO A 72 4.28 10.73 17.45
N ARG A 73 3.49 10.63 18.53
CA ARG A 73 2.61 9.46 18.75
C ARG A 73 1.32 9.53 17.96
N ARG A 74 0.95 10.72 17.47
CA ARG A 74 -0.29 10.96 16.75
C ARG A 74 -0.01 11.74 15.48
N ALA A 75 -0.80 11.47 14.45
CA ALA A 75 -0.76 12.18 13.18
C ALA A 75 -2.18 12.41 12.65
N ILE A 76 -2.33 13.39 11.77
CA ILE A 76 -3.54 13.55 10.96
C ILE A 76 -3.24 12.86 9.61
N THR A 77 -4.17 12.05 9.13
CA THR A 77 -4.04 11.38 7.84
C THR A 77 -5.34 11.47 7.06
N MET A 78 -5.23 11.62 5.76
CA MET A 78 -6.32 11.37 4.83
C MET A 78 -6.77 9.92 4.99
N GLY A 79 -8.07 9.67 5.07
CA GLY A 79 -8.63 8.33 5.22
C GLY A 79 -8.55 7.51 3.94
N VAL A 80 -8.77 6.19 4.07
CA VAL A 80 -8.78 5.28 2.90
C VAL A 80 -9.92 5.66 1.96
N GLY A 81 -11.11 6.00 2.49
CA GLY A 81 -12.27 6.45 1.70
C GLY A 81 -11.93 7.66 0.85
N THR A 82 -11.38 8.70 1.48
CA THR A 82 -10.97 9.91 0.77
C THR A 82 -9.92 9.63 -0.32
N ILE A 83 -8.97 8.72 -0.06
CA ILE A 83 -7.99 8.27 -1.06
C ILE A 83 -8.69 7.59 -2.24
N LEU A 84 -9.67 6.71 -1.97
CA LEU A 84 -10.40 5.97 -3.00
C LEU A 84 -11.36 6.83 -3.83
N GLU A 85 -11.69 8.04 -3.37
CA GLU A 85 -12.49 9.02 -4.12
C GLU A 85 -11.67 9.77 -5.18
N ALA A 86 -10.34 9.62 -5.21
CA ALA A 86 -9.50 10.24 -6.23
C ALA A 86 -9.81 9.69 -7.63
N ARG A 87 -9.70 10.51 -8.68
CA ARG A 87 -9.94 10.06 -10.07
C ARG A 87 -8.87 9.10 -10.56
N LYS A 88 -7.64 9.28 -10.07
CA LYS A 88 -6.50 8.43 -10.34
C LYS A 88 -5.64 8.26 -9.09
N ILE A 89 -5.22 7.03 -8.84
CA ILE A 89 -4.27 6.72 -7.77
C ILE A 89 -2.98 6.20 -8.40
N ILE A 90 -1.84 6.69 -7.89
CA ILE A 90 -0.51 6.20 -8.26
C ILE A 90 0.20 5.82 -6.97
N ILE A 91 0.52 4.53 -6.82
CA ILE A 91 1.31 4.04 -5.70
C ILE A 91 2.74 3.75 -6.15
N LEU A 92 3.72 4.23 -5.41
CA LEU A 92 5.14 4.08 -5.65
C LEU A 92 5.76 3.17 -4.60
N ALA A 93 6.50 2.13 -5.02
CA ALA A 93 7.26 1.31 -4.11
C ALA A 93 8.57 0.84 -4.75
N PHE A 94 9.67 1.02 -4.02
CA PHE A 94 11.02 0.71 -4.47
C PHE A 94 11.77 -0.10 -3.43
N GLY A 95 12.64 -0.99 -3.91
CA GLY A 95 13.51 -1.81 -3.08
C GLY A 95 12.89 -3.14 -2.64
N GLU A 96 13.77 -4.09 -2.35
CA GLU A 96 13.40 -5.48 -2.03
C GLU A 96 12.54 -5.60 -0.77
N ASN A 97 12.73 -4.71 0.21
CA ASN A 97 11.95 -4.67 1.45
C ASN A 97 10.46 -4.41 1.24
N LYS A 98 10.05 -3.97 0.05
CA LYS A 98 8.65 -3.78 -0.35
C LYS A 98 8.05 -4.98 -1.08
N SER A 99 8.86 -5.94 -1.55
CA SER A 99 8.40 -6.99 -2.46
C SER A 99 7.26 -7.84 -1.89
N VAL A 100 7.37 -8.27 -0.63
CA VAL A 100 6.34 -9.11 0.02
C VAL A 100 5.04 -8.33 0.23
N ILE A 101 5.13 -7.09 0.73
CA ILE A 101 3.93 -6.30 0.98
C ILE A 101 3.24 -5.88 -0.32
N ILE A 102 4.00 -5.62 -1.38
CA ILE A 102 3.45 -5.34 -2.71
C ILE A 102 2.71 -6.56 -3.25
N ALA A 103 3.29 -7.76 -3.18
CA ALA A 103 2.61 -8.98 -3.63
C ALA A 103 1.29 -9.20 -2.84
N ARG A 104 1.30 -9.00 -1.53
CA ARG A 104 0.07 -9.09 -0.71
C ARG A 104 -0.94 -8.00 -1.05
N THR A 105 -0.49 -6.79 -1.38
CA THR A 105 -1.35 -5.66 -1.74
C THR A 105 -2.04 -5.88 -3.08
N VAL A 106 -1.33 -6.41 -4.08
CA VAL A 106 -1.81 -6.49 -5.48
C VAL A 106 -2.50 -7.83 -5.77
N GLU A 107 -2.03 -8.92 -5.16
CA GLU A 107 -2.45 -10.29 -5.47
C GLU A 107 -3.20 -10.97 -4.29
N GLY A 108 -3.14 -10.40 -3.09
CA GLY A 108 -3.80 -10.95 -1.91
C GLY A 108 -5.26 -10.52 -1.77
N ASP A 109 -5.93 -11.06 -0.75
CA ASP A 109 -7.30 -10.69 -0.41
C ASP A 109 -7.40 -9.23 0.05
N VAL A 110 -8.51 -8.59 -0.32
CA VAL A 110 -8.82 -7.24 0.16
C VAL A 110 -9.21 -7.30 1.63
N THR A 111 -8.43 -6.65 2.49
CA THR A 111 -8.59 -6.75 3.94
C THR A 111 -8.16 -5.47 4.66
N PRO A 112 -8.84 -5.06 5.74
CA PRO A 112 -8.38 -3.95 6.58
C PRO A 112 -7.04 -4.22 7.28
N ALA A 113 -6.61 -5.48 7.39
CA ALA A 113 -5.30 -5.83 7.93
C ALA A 113 -4.14 -5.33 7.06
N ILE A 114 -4.41 -5.04 5.79
CA ILE A 114 -3.49 -4.43 4.83
C ILE A 114 -4.28 -3.37 4.05
N PRO A 115 -4.38 -2.13 4.55
CA PRO A 115 -5.25 -1.10 3.95
C PRO A 115 -4.95 -0.81 2.47
N ALA A 116 -3.70 -0.97 2.03
CA ALA A 116 -3.34 -0.82 0.62
C ALA A 116 -4.08 -1.81 -0.30
N THR A 117 -4.59 -2.94 0.20
CA THR A 117 -5.36 -3.90 -0.61
C THR A 117 -6.68 -3.32 -1.12
N TYR A 118 -7.24 -2.31 -0.46
CA TYR A 118 -8.43 -1.62 -0.95
C TYR A 118 -8.22 -0.94 -2.31
N LEU A 119 -6.97 -0.62 -2.67
CA LEU A 119 -6.64 -0.05 -3.98
C LEU A 119 -6.99 -0.99 -5.14
N GLN A 120 -7.10 -2.31 -4.91
CA GLN A 120 -7.57 -3.27 -5.92
C GLN A 120 -9.01 -3.00 -6.39
N LYS A 121 -9.82 -2.32 -5.57
CA LYS A 121 -11.21 -1.96 -5.90
C LYS A 121 -11.34 -0.64 -6.65
N HIS A 122 -10.25 0.14 -6.72
CA HIS A 122 -10.28 1.42 -7.41
C HIS A 122 -10.06 1.22 -8.92
N PRO A 123 -10.90 1.80 -9.80
CA PRO A 123 -10.89 1.50 -11.23
C PRO A 123 -9.66 2.04 -11.98
N ASN A 124 -8.94 2.99 -11.41
CA ASN A 124 -7.85 3.70 -12.07
C ASN A 124 -6.64 3.84 -11.12
N THR A 125 -6.03 2.72 -10.76
CA THR A 125 -4.82 2.67 -9.92
C THR A 125 -3.63 2.15 -10.70
N ASP A 126 -2.55 2.94 -10.72
CA ASP A 126 -1.25 2.51 -11.22
C ASP A 126 -0.33 2.12 -10.05
N VAL A 127 0.35 0.98 -10.18
CA VAL A 127 1.37 0.52 -9.22
C VAL A 127 2.73 0.58 -9.90
N LEU A 128 3.55 1.57 -9.55
CA LEU A 128 4.87 1.79 -10.11
C LEU A 128 5.94 1.19 -9.19
N LEU A 129 6.67 0.23 -9.71
CA LEU A 129 7.65 -0.58 -8.97
C LEU A 129 8.99 -0.61 -9.70
N ASP A 130 10.08 -0.69 -8.94
CA ASP A 130 11.32 -1.20 -9.48
C ASP A 130 11.33 -2.76 -9.52
N ALA A 131 12.34 -3.34 -10.15
CA ALA A 131 12.46 -4.78 -10.27
C ALA A 131 12.56 -5.49 -8.89
N ALA A 132 13.18 -4.84 -7.91
CA ALA A 132 13.36 -5.38 -6.56
C ALA A 132 12.02 -5.41 -5.80
N ALA A 133 11.22 -4.34 -5.84
CA ALA A 133 9.89 -4.30 -5.25
C ALA A 133 8.90 -5.26 -5.93
N ALA A 134 9.08 -5.54 -7.23
CA ALA A 134 8.27 -6.48 -8.00
C ALA A 134 8.67 -7.96 -7.84
N ALA A 135 9.78 -8.26 -7.14
CA ALA A 135 10.39 -9.58 -7.11
C ALA A 135 9.47 -10.70 -6.57
N ALA A 136 8.57 -10.39 -5.64
CA ALA A 136 7.65 -11.36 -5.05
C ALA A 136 6.35 -11.57 -5.85
N LEU A 137 6.06 -10.74 -6.85
CA LEU A 137 4.86 -10.87 -7.68
C LEU A 137 4.86 -12.18 -8.47
N THR A 138 3.69 -12.79 -8.61
CA THR A 138 3.50 -14.02 -9.41
C THR A 138 3.99 -13.84 -10.84
N ARG A 139 3.70 -12.70 -11.46
CA ARG A 139 4.20 -12.37 -12.81
C ARG A 139 5.74 -12.37 -12.92
N THR A 140 6.45 -12.11 -11.82
CA THR A 140 7.92 -12.13 -11.77
C THR A 140 8.45 -13.51 -11.41
N ARG A 141 7.86 -14.16 -10.40
CA ARG A 141 8.33 -15.45 -9.90
C ARG A 141 7.89 -16.64 -10.75
N LEU A 142 6.64 -16.63 -11.21
CA LEU A 142 5.95 -17.73 -11.88
C LEU A 142 5.21 -17.20 -13.12
N PRO A 143 5.90 -16.53 -14.06
CA PRO A 143 5.25 -15.82 -15.16
C PRO A 143 4.37 -16.73 -16.02
N TRP A 144 4.69 -18.03 -16.12
CA TRP A 144 3.90 -19.01 -16.86
C TRP A 144 2.50 -19.28 -16.29
N LEU A 145 2.22 -18.85 -15.04
CA LEU A 145 0.90 -19.00 -14.43
C LEU A 145 -0.06 -17.86 -14.81
N VAL A 146 0.47 -16.71 -15.24
CA VAL A 146 -0.33 -15.48 -15.42
C VAL A 146 -0.17 -14.84 -16.80
N SER A 147 0.74 -15.34 -17.62
CA SER A 147 0.98 -14.80 -18.97
C SER A 147 1.55 -15.85 -19.92
N ASN A 148 1.44 -15.58 -21.21
CA ASN A 148 2.18 -16.34 -22.21
C ASN A 148 3.67 -16.02 -22.08
N VAL A 149 4.50 -17.07 -21.99
CA VAL A 149 5.95 -16.94 -21.85
C VAL A 149 6.65 -17.60 -23.04
N GLN A 150 7.79 -17.08 -23.43
CA GLN A 150 8.72 -17.79 -24.30
C GLN A 150 9.45 -18.84 -23.44
N TRP A 151 9.31 -20.12 -23.79
CA TRP A 151 9.87 -21.24 -23.03
C TRP A 151 11.37 -21.39 -23.26
N GLU A 152 12.15 -20.45 -22.73
CA GLU A 152 13.60 -20.54 -22.69
C GLU A 152 14.08 -21.53 -21.62
N PRO A 153 15.31 -22.10 -21.74
CA PRO A 153 15.83 -23.09 -20.80
C PRO A 153 15.76 -22.65 -19.32
N SER A 154 15.95 -21.36 -19.04
CA SER A 154 15.87 -20.77 -17.69
C SER A 154 14.46 -20.84 -17.12
N ILE A 155 13.44 -20.54 -17.92
CA ILE A 155 12.02 -20.58 -17.52
C ILE A 155 11.56 -22.02 -17.36
N ILE A 156 11.93 -22.92 -18.28
CA ILE A 156 11.64 -24.35 -18.20
C ILE A 156 12.19 -24.92 -16.88
N ARG A 157 13.45 -24.66 -16.58
CA ARG A 157 14.07 -25.13 -15.32
C ARG A 157 13.31 -24.63 -14.09
N ARG A 158 12.95 -23.36 -14.04
CA ARG A 158 12.18 -22.78 -12.92
C ARG A 158 10.80 -23.44 -12.80
N ALA A 159 10.11 -23.67 -13.92
CA ALA A 159 8.79 -24.31 -13.93
C ALA A 159 8.85 -25.76 -13.45
N ILE A 160 9.88 -26.53 -13.85
CA ILE A 160 10.09 -27.89 -13.39
C ILE A 160 10.34 -27.94 -11.88
N ILE A 161 11.20 -27.08 -11.36
CA ILE A 161 11.49 -26.99 -9.90
C ILE A 161 10.20 -26.70 -9.15
N TRP A 162 9.46 -25.66 -9.56
CA TRP A 162 8.19 -25.29 -8.94
C TRP A 162 7.18 -26.44 -8.97
N LEU A 163 7.05 -27.15 -10.10
CA LEU A 163 6.14 -28.27 -10.22
C LEU A 163 6.54 -29.42 -9.28
N SER A 164 7.84 -29.74 -9.19
CA SER A 164 8.33 -30.80 -8.30
C SER A 164 8.04 -30.48 -6.82
N GLU A 165 8.23 -29.24 -6.40
CA GLU A 165 7.89 -28.78 -5.04
C GLU A 165 6.38 -28.89 -4.75
N LYS A 166 5.52 -28.64 -5.75
CA LYS A 166 4.07 -28.76 -5.61
C LYS A 166 3.60 -30.21 -5.53
N MET A 167 4.26 -31.13 -6.24
CA MET A 167 3.93 -32.57 -6.25
C MET A 167 4.50 -33.32 -5.03
N SER A 168 5.48 -32.76 -4.34
CA SER A 168 6.09 -33.36 -3.14
C SER A 168 5.31 -33.06 -1.85
N LYS A 169 4.18 -32.40 -1.94
CA LYS A 169 3.23 -32.10 -0.84
C LYS A 169 1.97 -32.93 -0.99
#